data_e9f85a11673b1f5135cc236181f7cd74
#
_entry.id   e9f85a11673b1f5135cc236181f7cd74
#
_cell.length_a   1.000
_cell.length_b   1.000
_cell.length_c   1.000
_cell.angle_alpha   90.00
_cell.angle_beta   90.00
_cell.angle_gamma   90.00
#
_symmetry.space_group_name_H-M   'P 1'
#
loop_
_entity.id
_entity.type
_entity.pdbx_description
1 polymer ?
#
loop_
_entity_poly.entity_id
_entity_poly.type
_entity_poly.pdbx_seq_one_letter_code
_entity_poly.pdbx_strand_id
1 'polypeptide(L)'
;ALASFGIEENDLHQLCTFIGPPLKDSFREFYGFSNEQAEIALIKYREYFSKRGIFENQVYDGIPALLAQQKKSGRKLMLATSKPEIFARQILDYFNLSHYFSFIGATLDGKRSTKTDVIRYVLKSNKIDNPSDVIMIGDRKHDIEGAQANNIQSIGVLYGYGSEKELYEAGANI
;
A
#
# COMPACT_ATOMS: atom_id res chain seq x y z
N ALA A 1 19.07 -4.90 2.22
CA ALA A 1 19.33 -4.49 0.84
C ALA A 1 20.45 -3.46 0.77
N LEU A 2 20.32 -2.29 1.42
CA LEU A 2 21.33 -1.22 1.35
C LEU A 2 22.73 -1.68 1.79
N ALA A 3 22.81 -2.46 2.87
CA ALA A 3 24.07 -3.00 3.37
C ALA A 3 24.82 -3.87 2.33
N SER A 4 24.12 -4.53 1.39
CA SER A 4 24.79 -5.30 0.32
C SER A 4 25.49 -4.43 -0.73
N PHE A 5 25.24 -3.11 -0.68
CA PHE A 5 25.94 -2.09 -1.48
C PHE A 5 26.92 -1.25 -0.64
N GLY A 6 27.21 -1.68 0.61
CA GLY A 6 28.08 -0.93 1.51
C GLY A 6 27.46 0.35 2.08
N ILE A 7 26.15 0.49 1.99
CA ILE A 7 25.42 1.65 2.51
C ILE A 7 24.84 1.29 3.87
N GLU A 8 25.25 2.02 4.90
CA GLU A 8 24.67 1.98 6.24
C GLU A 8 23.69 3.14 6.39
N GLU A 9 22.40 2.83 6.51
CA GLU A 9 21.35 3.81 6.73
C GLU A 9 20.79 3.64 8.14
N ASN A 10 21.02 4.62 8.98
CA ASN A 10 20.58 4.63 10.39
C ASN A 10 19.42 5.60 10.64
N ASP A 11 19.05 6.42 9.63
CA ASP A 11 17.92 7.31 9.76
C ASP A 11 16.62 6.56 9.40
N LEU A 12 15.84 6.28 10.45
CA LEU A 12 14.54 5.62 10.31
C LEU A 12 13.55 6.48 9.51
N HIS A 13 13.65 7.81 9.57
CA HIS A 13 12.78 8.67 8.76
C HIS A 13 13.08 8.52 7.27
N GLN A 14 14.36 8.45 6.91
CA GLN A 14 14.76 8.15 5.53
C GLN A 14 14.25 6.79 5.08
N LEU A 15 14.32 5.77 5.92
CA LEU A 15 13.79 4.44 5.60
C LEU A 15 12.26 4.42 5.46
N CYS A 16 11.53 5.24 6.21
CA CYS A 16 10.07 5.36 6.08
C CYS A 16 9.63 5.89 4.72
N THR A 17 10.47 6.63 4.00
CA THR A 17 10.17 7.13 2.65
C THR A 17 9.97 6.00 1.63
N PHE A 18 10.52 4.81 1.91
CA PHE A 18 10.31 3.61 1.09
C PHE A 18 8.90 3.01 1.21
N ILE A 19 8.11 3.45 2.19
CA ILE A 19 6.78 2.91 2.43
C ILE A 19 5.77 3.68 1.58
N GLY A 20 5.15 2.97 0.64
CA GLY A 20 4.15 3.51 -0.30
C GLY A 20 4.61 3.43 -1.76
N PRO A 21 5.72 4.07 -2.16
CA PRO A 21 6.21 3.98 -3.54
C PRO A 21 6.68 2.57 -3.94
N PRO A 22 6.80 2.28 -5.26
CA PRO A 22 7.49 1.10 -5.72
C PRO A 22 8.96 1.10 -5.26
N LEU A 23 9.42 0.00 -4.65
CA LEU A 23 10.77 -0.07 -4.06
C LEU A 23 11.91 0.24 -5.04
N LYS A 24 11.78 -0.16 -6.31
CA LYS A 24 12.79 0.15 -7.33
C LYS A 24 12.94 1.66 -7.52
N ASP A 25 11.82 2.37 -7.56
CA ASP A 25 11.83 3.82 -7.75
C ASP A 25 12.44 4.49 -6.52
N SER A 26 12.12 4.02 -5.31
CA SER A 26 12.72 4.52 -4.07
C SER A 26 14.24 4.31 -4.02
N PHE A 27 14.76 3.15 -4.43
CA PHE A 27 16.22 2.95 -4.51
C PHE A 27 16.90 3.89 -5.51
N ARG A 28 16.24 4.18 -6.63
CA ARG A 28 16.78 5.11 -7.65
C ARG A 28 16.72 6.54 -7.17
N GLU A 29 15.59 6.95 -6.59
CA GLU A 29 15.33 8.32 -6.17
C GLU A 29 16.18 8.72 -4.96
N PHE A 30 16.25 7.87 -3.93
CA PHE A 30 16.88 8.23 -2.66
C PHE A 30 18.36 7.88 -2.59
N TYR A 31 18.80 6.89 -3.36
CA TYR A 31 20.20 6.42 -3.32
C TYR A 31 20.91 6.47 -4.68
N GLY A 32 20.27 7.01 -5.71
CA GLY A 32 20.86 7.18 -7.04
C GLY A 32 21.20 5.88 -7.76
N PHE A 33 20.54 4.77 -7.42
CA PHE A 33 20.83 3.47 -8.02
C PHE A 33 20.47 3.44 -9.51
N SER A 34 21.29 2.77 -10.31
CA SER A 34 20.93 2.41 -11.68
C SER A 34 19.74 1.45 -11.70
N ASN A 35 19.15 1.20 -12.85
CA ASN A 35 18.07 0.23 -12.99
C ASN A 35 18.52 -1.19 -12.55
N GLU A 36 19.74 -1.57 -12.91
CA GLU A 36 20.34 -2.87 -12.57
C GLU A 36 20.58 -2.96 -11.06
N GLN A 37 21.12 -1.91 -10.44
CA GLN A 37 21.34 -1.85 -9.00
C GLN A 37 20.02 -1.90 -8.22
N ALA A 38 19.00 -1.18 -8.67
CA ALA A 38 17.67 -1.20 -8.05
C ALA A 38 17.02 -2.60 -8.14
N GLU A 39 17.24 -3.33 -9.23
CA GLU A 39 16.78 -4.71 -9.38
C GLU A 39 17.47 -5.64 -8.38
N ILE A 40 18.80 -5.56 -8.27
CA ILE A 40 19.57 -6.35 -7.30
C ILE A 40 19.15 -6.02 -5.87
N ALA A 41 18.97 -4.72 -5.55
CA ALA A 41 18.52 -4.27 -4.23
C ALA A 41 17.13 -4.82 -3.90
N LEU A 42 16.21 -4.84 -4.88
CA LEU A 42 14.88 -5.42 -4.71
C LEU A 42 14.94 -6.93 -4.42
N ILE A 43 15.81 -7.68 -5.11
CA ILE A 43 16.03 -9.10 -4.86
C ILE A 43 16.52 -9.30 -3.43
N LYS A 44 17.55 -8.55 -3.00
CA LYS A 44 18.09 -8.59 -1.63
C LYS A 44 17.07 -8.22 -0.56
N TYR A 45 16.23 -7.22 -0.82
CA TYR A 45 15.11 -6.90 0.05
C TYR A 45 14.13 -8.07 0.18
N ARG A 46 13.73 -8.67 -0.95
CA ARG A 46 12.77 -9.78 -0.98
C ARG A 46 13.29 -11.05 -0.29
N GLU A 47 14.60 -11.32 -0.32
CA GLU A 47 15.22 -12.44 0.40
C GLU A 47 14.95 -12.40 1.92
N TYR A 48 14.99 -11.22 2.52
CA TYR A 48 14.67 -11.03 3.93
C TYR A 48 13.17 -10.89 4.15
N PHE A 49 12.54 -10.00 3.39
CA PHE A 49 11.14 -9.64 3.57
C PHE A 49 10.22 -10.86 3.47
N SER A 50 10.41 -11.72 2.48
CA SER A 50 9.54 -12.89 2.27
C SER A 50 9.59 -13.93 3.39
N LYS A 51 10.68 -13.96 4.17
CA LYS A 51 10.90 -14.95 5.24
C LYS A 51 10.60 -14.42 6.64
N ARG A 52 10.91 -13.15 6.88
CA ARG A 52 10.85 -12.52 8.22
C ARG A 52 10.12 -11.18 8.21
N GLY A 53 10.62 -10.22 7.42
CA GLY A 53 10.11 -8.84 7.42
C GLY A 53 8.61 -8.74 7.14
N ILE A 54 8.04 -9.72 6.42
CA ILE A 54 6.59 -9.76 6.16
C ILE A 54 5.76 -9.88 7.45
N PHE A 55 6.33 -10.39 8.53
CA PHE A 55 5.67 -10.56 9.83
C PHE A 55 6.17 -9.56 10.88
N GLU A 56 7.17 -8.75 10.55
CA GLU A 56 7.71 -7.69 11.42
C GLU A 56 6.91 -6.40 11.26
N ASN A 57 5.62 -6.49 11.47
CA ASN A 57 4.67 -5.38 11.43
C ASN A 57 3.54 -5.63 12.44
N GLN A 58 2.71 -4.63 12.67
CA GLN A 58 1.59 -4.69 13.60
C GLN A 58 0.36 -4.08 12.96
N VAL A 59 -0.80 -4.61 13.32
CA VAL A 59 -2.08 -3.99 12.97
C VAL A 59 -2.31 -2.81 13.90
N TYR A 60 -2.68 -1.67 13.35
CA TYR A 60 -3.04 -0.51 14.18
C TYR A 60 -4.21 -0.85 15.11
N ASP A 61 -4.17 -0.28 16.32
CA ASP A 61 -5.21 -0.47 17.32
C ASP A 61 -6.58 -0.04 16.76
N GLY A 62 -7.60 -0.84 17.08
CA GLY A 62 -8.97 -0.59 16.64
C GLY A 62 -9.30 -1.05 15.22
N ILE A 63 -8.32 -1.34 14.35
CA ILE A 63 -8.59 -1.75 12.96
C ILE A 63 -9.43 -3.03 12.87
N PRO A 64 -9.16 -4.11 13.61
CA PRO A 64 -10.01 -5.31 13.55
C PRO A 64 -11.46 -5.02 13.95
N ALA A 65 -11.66 -4.20 14.99
CA ALA A 65 -13.00 -3.80 15.46
C ALA A 65 -13.72 -2.93 14.41
N LEU A 66 -13.01 -1.98 13.79
CA LEU A 66 -13.54 -1.16 12.70
C LEU A 66 -13.98 -2.01 11.50
N LEU A 67 -13.14 -2.92 11.05
CA LEU A 67 -13.45 -3.81 9.92
C LEU A 67 -14.67 -4.67 10.23
N ALA A 68 -14.76 -5.24 11.44
CA ALA A 68 -15.92 -6.01 11.89
C ALA A 68 -17.20 -5.17 11.89
N GLN A 69 -17.13 -3.94 12.40
CA GLN A 69 -18.27 -3.02 12.45
C GLN A 69 -18.73 -2.64 11.03
N GLN A 70 -17.81 -2.31 10.13
CA GLN A 70 -18.13 -1.94 8.76
C GLN A 70 -18.77 -3.11 8.00
N LYS A 71 -18.24 -4.32 8.17
CA LYS A 71 -18.82 -5.52 7.57
C LYS A 71 -20.23 -5.80 8.13
N LYS A 72 -20.43 -5.66 9.44
CA LYS A 72 -21.75 -5.83 10.10
C LYS A 72 -22.78 -4.82 9.60
N SER A 73 -22.37 -3.60 9.26
CA SER A 73 -23.25 -2.59 8.67
C SER A 73 -23.51 -2.77 7.17
N GLY A 74 -23.13 -3.90 6.59
CA GLY A 74 -23.42 -4.27 5.21
C GLY A 74 -22.47 -3.66 4.18
N ARG A 75 -21.40 -2.95 4.61
CA ARG A 75 -20.40 -2.41 3.67
C ARG A 75 -19.52 -3.50 3.10
N LYS A 76 -19.26 -3.42 1.79
CA LYS A 76 -18.28 -4.27 1.13
C LYS A 76 -16.90 -3.68 1.34
N LEU A 77 -16.04 -4.42 2.00
CA LEU A 77 -14.65 -4.03 2.21
C LEU A 77 -13.77 -4.69 1.14
N MET A 78 -12.93 -3.89 0.52
CA MET A 78 -12.00 -4.33 -0.51
C MET A 78 -10.62 -3.74 -0.20
N LEU A 79 -9.57 -4.53 -0.40
CA LEU A 79 -8.20 -4.05 -0.26
C LEU A 79 -7.71 -3.57 -1.63
N ALA A 80 -7.05 -2.40 -1.64
CA ALA A 80 -6.27 -1.89 -2.78
C ALA A 80 -4.87 -1.51 -2.28
N THR A 81 -3.87 -2.36 -2.54
CA THR A 81 -2.52 -2.19 -2.00
C THR A 81 -1.44 -2.18 -3.08
N SER A 82 -0.41 -1.35 -2.88
CA SER A 82 0.82 -1.36 -3.70
C SER A 82 1.75 -2.54 -3.39
N LYS A 83 1.39 -3.37 -2.41
CA LYS A 83 2.14 -4.58 -2.07
C LYS A 83 1.83 -5.69 -3.09
N PRO A 84 2.81 -6.54 -3.49
CA PRO A 84 2.54 -7.73 -4.30
C PRO A 84 1.47 -8.64 -3.66
N GLU A 85 0.61 -9.22 -4.48
CA GLU A 85 -0.57 -9.97 -4.02
C GLU A 85 -0.23 -11.10 -3.07
N ILE A 86 0.84 -11.85 -3.35
CA ILE A 86 1.28 -12.94 -2.49
C ILE A 86 1.58 -12.48 -1.07
N PHE A 87 2.24 -11.33 -0.91
CA PHE A 87 2.58 -10.79 0.39
C PHE A 87 1.37 -10.17 1.09
N ALA A 88 0.50 -9.49 0.34
CA ALA A 88 -0.72 -8.92 0.89
C ALA A 88 -1.61 -10.00 1.50
N ARG A 89 -1.79 -11.13 0.81
CA ARG A 89 -2.57 -12.26 1.32
C ARG A 89 -1.95 -12.87 2.56
N GLN A 90 -0.64 -13.15 2.56
CA GLN A 90 0.06 -13.72 3.71
C GLN A 90 -0.07 -12.85 4.96
N ILE A 91 0.05 -11.52 4.83
CA ILE A 91 -0.12 -10.58 5.95
C ILE A 91 -1.55 -10.62 6.48
N LEU A 92 -2.55 -10.55 5.60
CA LEU A 92 -3.95 -10.60 6.01
C LEU A 92 -4.29 -11.91 6.72
N ASP A 93 -3.77 -13.04 6.24
CA ASP A 93 -3.99 -14.35 6.85
C ASP A 93 -3.29 -14.45 8.21
N TYR A 94 -2.06 -13.98 8.31
CA TYR A 94 -1.29 -13.98 9.56
C TYR A 94 -2.00 -13.20 10.68
N PHE A 95 -2.59 -12.04 10.35
CA PHE A 95 -3.35 -11.23 11.30
C PHE A 95 -4.84 -11.60 11.38
N ASN A 96 -5.26 -12.67 10.71
CA ASN A 96 -6.66 -13.10 10.67
C ASN A 96 -7.62 -12.00 10.19
N LEU A 97 -7.21 -11.24 9.14
CA LEU A 97 -7.98 -10.13 8.59
C LEU A 97 -8.61 -10.45 7.23
N SER A 98 -8.17 -11.51 6.55
CA SER A 98 -8.63 -11.88 5.20
C SER A 98 -10.15 -12.00 5.10
N HIS A 99 -10.80 -12.53 6.14
CA HIS A 99 -12.23 -12.77 6.16
C HIS A 99 -13.10 -11.50 6.15
N TYR A 100 -12.51 -10.33 6.42
CA TYR A 100 -13.23 -9.05 6.32
C TYR A 100 -13.36 -8.55 4.88
N PHE A 101 -12.41 -8.90 4.02
CA PHE A 101 -12.34 -8.36 2.66
C PHE A 101 -13.03 -9.27 1.65
N SER A 102 -13.94 -8.72 0.88
CA SER A 102 -14.62 -9.42 -0.21
C SER A 102 -13.74 -9.52 -1.46
N PHE A 103 -12.73 -8.66 -1.57
CA PHE A 103 -11.79 -8.63 -2.69
C PHE A 103 -10.43 -8.07 -2.26
N ILE A 104 -9.36 -8.64 -2.82
CA ILE A 104 -7.99 -8.18 -2.59
C ILE A 104 -7.40 -7.78 -3.93
N GLY A 105 -7.23 -6.47 -4.13
CA GLY A 105 -6.50 -5.88 -5.24
C GLY A 105 -5.09 -5.52 -4.80
N ALA A 106 -4.11 -5.94 -5.58
CA ALA A 106 -2.70 -5.76 -5.27
C ALA A 106 -1.89 -5.51 -6.54
N THR A 107 -0.64 -5.09 -6.42
CA THR A 107 0.24 -4.94 -7.58
C THR A 107 0.54 -6.28 -8.22
N LEU A 108 0.73 -6.25 -9.52
CA LEU A 108 1.17 -7.37 -10.34
C LEU A 108 2.16 -6.84 -11.37
N ASP A 109 3.39 -7.33 -11.32
CA ASP A 109 4.47 -6.89 -12.20
C ASP A 109 4.04 -6.92 -13.67
N GLY A 110 4.32 -5.83 -14.40
CA GLY A 110 3.98 -5.66 -15.81
C GLY A 110 2.50 -5.40 -16.13
N LYS A 111 1.59 -5.46 -15.14
CA LYS A 111 0.15 -5.27 -15.39
C LYS A 111 -0.50 -4.18 -14.51
N ARG A 112 -0.11 -4.09 -13.26
CA ARG A 112 -0.66 -3.16 -12.26
C ARG A 112 0.49 -2.68 -11.38
N SER A 113 1.13 -1.60 -11.75
CA SER A 113 2.32 -1.08 -11.05
C SER A 113 2.01 0.10 -10.14
N THR A 114 0.93 0.83 -10.40
CA THR A 114 0.55 2.02 -9.64
C THR A 114 -0.68 1.77 -8.76
N LYS A 115 -0.87 2.62 -7.74
CA LYS A 115 -2.10 2.60 -6.92
C LYS A 115 -3.34 2.85 -7.79
N THR A 116 -3.25 3.75 -8.75
CA THR A 116 -4.31 4.04 -9.72
C THR A 116 -4.76 2.78 -10.47
N ASP A 117 -3.81 1.96 -10.94
CA ASP A 117 -4.11 0.72 -11.67
C ASP A 117 -4.74 -0.33 -10.76
N VAL A 118 -4.26 -0.41 -9.51
CA VAL A 118 -4.83 -1.34 -8.52
C VAL A 118 -6.27 -0.96 -8.18
N ILE A 119 -6.55 0.31 -7.93
CA ILE A 119 -7.93 0.78 -7.65
C ILE A 119 -8.82 0.49 -8.86
N ARG A 120 -8.38 0.84 -10.07
CA ARG A 120 -9.12 0.55 -11.30
C ARG A 120 -9.44 -0.94 -11.46
N TYR A 121 -8.47 -1.79 -11.13
CA TYR A 121 -8.65 -3.24 -11.16
C TYR A 121 -9.70 -3.69 -10.13
N VAL A 122 -9.67 -3.17 -8.90
CA VAL A 122 -10.66 -3.47 -7.86
C VAL A 122 -12.07 -3.09 -8.33
N LEU A 123 -12.26 -1.88 -8.84
CA LEU A 123 -13.55 -1.39 -9.32
C LEU A 123 -14.11 -2.26 -10.45
N LYS A 124 -13.30 -2.51 -11.48
CA LYS A 124 -13.69 -3.32 -12.64
C LYS A 124 -14.02 -4.77 -12.27
N SER A 125 -13.18 -5.39 -11.43
CA SER A 125 -13.36 -6.79 -11.04
C SER A 125 -14.62 -7.00 -10.19
N ASN A 126 -15.07 -5.98 -9.51
CA ASN A 126 -16.28 -6.02 -8.68
C ASN A 126 -17.51 -5.41 -9.36
N LYS A 127 -17.39 -5.03 -10.65
CA LYS A 127 -18.47 -4.43 -11.44
C LYS A 127 -19.09 -3.21 -10.74
N ILE A 128 -18.21 -2.34 -10.23
CA ILE A 128 -18.63 -1.10 -9.59
C ILE A 128 -18.71 -0.03 -10.67
N ASP A 129 -19.93 0.30 -11.07
CA ASP A 129 -20.18 1.23 -12.17
C ASP A 129 -20.37 2.67 -11.68
N ASN A 130 -20.79 2.85 -10.41
CA ASN A 130 -20.97 4.17 -9.81
C ASN A 130 -19.82 4.49 -8.82
N PRO A 131 -18.87 5.36 -9.20
CA PRO A 131 -17.75 5.74 -8.33
C PRO A 131 -18.19 6.41 -7.02
N SER A 132 -19.36 7.06 -6.99
CA SER A 132 -19.87 7.76 -5.80
C SER A 132 -20.20 6.82 -4.64
N ASP A 133 -20.34 5.52 -4.89
CA ASP A 133 -20.64 4.53 -3.86
C ASP A 133 -19.35 4.00 -3.19
N VAL A 134 -18.18 4.54 -3.56
CA VAL A 134 -16.89 4.05 -3.11
C VAL A 134 -16.07 5.15 -2.44
N ILE A 135 -15.46 4.80 -1.34
CA ILE A 135 -14.50 5.66 -0.65
C ILE A 135 -13.18 4.90 -0.50
N MET A 136 -12.10 5.51 -0.97
CA MET A 136 -10.74 5.05 -0.66
C MET A 136 -10.32 5.58 0.70
N ILE A 137 -9.77 4.72 1.55
CA ILE A 137 -9.16 5.12 2.81
C ILE A 137 -7.69 4.77 2.72
N GLY A 138 -6.81 5.76 2.92
CA GLY A 138 -5.38 5.57 2.79
C GLY A 138 -4.58 6.58 3.58
N ASP A 139 -3.29 6.29 3.77
CA ASP A 139 -2.37 7.07 4.57
C ASP A 139 -1.27 7.77 3.75
N ARG A 140 -1.27 7.60 2.42
CA ARG A 140 -0.27 8.21 1.54
C ARG A 140 -0.94 8.95 0.38
N LYS A 141 -0.25 9.97 -0.15
CA LYS A 141 -0.70 10.72 -1.34
C LYS A 141 -1.10 9.81 -2.50
N HIS A 142 -0.39 8.70 -2.70
CA HIS A 142 -0.70 7.77 -3.79
C HIS A 142 -2.09 7.14 -3.68
N ASP A 143 -2.62 6.98 -2.47
CA ASP A 143 -3.99 6.49 -2.23
C ASP A 143 -5.00 7.52 -2.71
N ILE A 144 -4.74 8.79 -2.37
CA ILE A 144 -5.60 9.93 -2.71
C ILE A 144 -5.57 10.22 -4.21
N GLU A 145 -4.37 10.33 -4.78
CA GLU A 145 -4.17 10.53 -6.23
C GLU A 145 -4.78 9.39 -7.04
N GLY A 146 -4.61 8.14 -6.55
CA GLY A 146 -5.20 6.96 -7.18
C GLY A 146 -6.72 6.95 -7.12
N ALA A 147 -7.32 7.42 -6.03
CA ALA A 147 -8.76 7.60 -5.87
C ALA A 147 -9.30 8.66 -6.86
N GLN A 148 -8.67 9.83 -6.90
CA GLN A 148 -9.04 10.92 -7.83
C GLN A 148 -8.97 10.47 -9.29
N ALA A 149 -7.89 9.78 -9.69
CA ALA A 149 -7.72 9.27 -11.05
C ALA A 149 -8.78 8.22 -11.45
N ASN A 150 -9.51 7.68 -10.48
CA ASN A 150 -10.62 6.76 -10.68
C ASN A 150 -12.00 7.38 -10.33
N ASN A 151 -12.05 8.69 -10.10
CA ASN A 151 -13.26 9.45 -9.76
C ASN A 151 -14.00 8.94 -8.51
N ILE A 152 -13.28 8.37 -7.53
CA ILE A 152 -13.83 7.97 -6.24
C ILE A 152 -13.39 8.94 -5.13
N GLN A 153 -14.20 9.04 -4.09
CA GLN A 153 -13.88 9.84 -2.91
C GLN A 153 -12.72 9.20 -2.12
N SER A 154 -12.02 10.02 -1.33
CA SER A 154 -10.94 9.54 -0.48
C SER A 154 -10.98 10.17 0.91
N ILE A 155 -10.52 9.40 1.89
CA ILE A 155 -10.25 9.84 3.25
C ILE A 155 -8.78 9.58 3.53
N GLY A 156 -8.04 10.63 3.92
CA GLY A 156 -6.69 10.52 4.44
C GLY A 156 -6.71 10.17 5.93
N VAL A 157 -5.87 9.23 6.36
CA VAL A 157 -5.74 8.86 7.77
C VAL A 157 -4.35 9.18 8.29
N LEU A 158 -4.27 9.80 9.50
CA LEU A 158 -3.04 10.36 10.05
C LEU A 158 -2.26 9.38 10.95
N TYR A 159 -2.79 8.20 11.20
CA TYR A 159 -2.10 7.18 11.99
C TYR A 159 -1.09 6.35 11.18
N GLY A 160 -0.98 6.60 9.88
CA GLY A 160 -0.04 5.92 8.98
C GLY A 160 1.26 6.70 8.75
N TYR A 161 1.82 6.59 7.54
CA TYR A 161 3.14 7.14 7.20
C TYR A 161 3.10 8.51 6.52
N GLY A 162 1.96 8.90 5.93
CA GLY A 162 1.79 10.21 5.30
C GLY A 162 1.57 11.30 6.33
N SER A 163 2.16 12.48 6.09
CA SER A 163 1.88 13.65 6.89
C SER A 163 0.53 14.28 6.52
N GLU A 164 -0.05 15.05 7.46
CA GLU A 164 -1.24 15.84 7.18
C GLU A 164 -1.07 16.74 5.94
N LYS A 165 0.10 17.36 5.82
CA LYS A 165 0.46 18.19 4.67
C LYS A 165 0.44 17.39 3.37
N GLU A 166 1.07 16.21 3.34
CA GLU A 166 1.08 15.31 2.16
C GLU A 166 -0.34 14.97 1.71
N LEU A 167 -1.19 14.58 2.66
CA LEU A 167 -2.56 14.17 2.38
C LEU A 167 -3.43 15.35 1.95
N TYR A 168 -3.27 16.50 2.61
CA TYR A 168 -4.00 17.71 2.26
C TYR A 168 -3.64 18.23 0.86
N GLU A 169 -2.34 18.30 0.54
CA GLU A 169 -1.85 18.70 -0.79
C GLU A 169 -2.30 17.75 -1.88
N ALA A 170 -2.45 16.45 -1.57
CA ALA A 170 -3.05 15.47 -2.48
C ALA A 170 -4.57 15.59 -2.60
N GLY A 171 -5.24 16.42 -1.80
CA GLY A 171 -6.68 16.67 -1.86
C GLY A 171 -7.52 15.64 -1.12
N ALA A 172 -7.00 15.05 -0.04
CA ALA A 172 -7.78 14.15 0.82
C ALA A 172 -8.80 14.90 1.66
N ASN A 173 -9.93 14.24 1.97
CA ASN A 173 -10.71 14.57 3.15
C ASN A 173 -10.01 13.90 4.36
N ILE A 174 -9.71 14.68 5.41
CA ILE A 174 -8.97 14.21 6.60
C ILE A 174 -9.93 14.14 7.78
#